data_a467d40f5876832abd78caf62462397c
#
_entry.id   a467d40f5876832abd78caf62462397c
#
_cell.length_a   1.000
_cell.length_b   1.000
_cell.length_c   1.000
_cell.angle_alpha   90.00
_cell.angle_beta   90.00
_cell.angle_gamma   90.00
#
_symmetry.space_group_name_H-M   'P 1'
#
loop_
_entity.id
_entity.type
_entity.pdbx_description
1 polymer ?
#
loop_
_entity_poly.entity_id
_entity_poly.type
_entity_poly.pdbx_seq_one_letter_code
_entity_poly.pdbx_strand_id
1 'polypeptide(L)'
;MLKQLNHTIAQKETEYLIAKKSYFPKFFITAAYGQRDDGLKDKHRSDLMSLLVGADIPIWSKNKQNKKVAETQIRIMQAKAQLQSMQNDISFKLNDLLAKIKKEEELVVLYKEQIIPEATQSLDADMSAYQVGKIDFLTLLNTQMTLLNYEINLHKVFSDLEKNFAELEVVVGKRIF
;
A
#
# COMPACT_ATOMS: atom_id res chain seq x y z
N MET A 1 3.63 -3.98 4.06
CA MET A 1 3.38 -3.92 2.62
C MET A 1 4.60 -4.33 1.78
N LEU A 2 5.77 -3.67 1.87
CA LEU A 2 6.99 -4.06 1.12
C LEU A 2 7.46 -5.49 1.42
N LYS A 3 7.41 -5.93 2.69
CA LYS A 3 7.73 -7.33 3.06
C LYS A 3 6.83 -8.34 2.35
N GLN A 4 5.55 -8.04 2.21
CA GLN A 4 4.59 -8.91 1.50
C GLN A 4 4.95 -9.04 0.01
N LEU A 5 5.33 -7.94 -0.66
CA LEU A 5 5.77 -7.99 -2.04
C LEU A 5 7.05 -8.80 -2.22
N ASN A 6 8.02 -8.72 -1.29
CA ASN A 6 9.20 -9.56 -1.30
C ASN A 6 8.85 -11.06 -1.16
N HIS A 7 7.89 -11.42 -0.30
CA HIS A 7 7.38 -12.80 -0.21
C HIS A 7 6.70 -13.25 -1.50
N THR A 8 5.95 -12.36 -2.16
CA THR A 8 5.34 -12.64 -3.47
C THR A 8 6.41 -12.92 -4.52
N ILE A 9 7.52 -12.16 -4.56
CA ILE A 9 8.63 -12.43 -5.48
C ILE A 9 9.23 -13.81 -5.21
N ALA A 10 9.53 -14.15 -3.95
CA ALA A 10 10.06 -15.46 -3.57
C ALA A 10 9.11 -16.60 -3.96
N GLN A 11 7.78 -16.40 -3.82
CA GLN A 11 6.78 -17.35 -4.30
C GLN A 11 6.88 -17.53 -5.82
N LYS A 12 6.98 -16.44 -6.60
CA LYS A 12 7.10 -16.53 -8.07
C LYS A 12 8.41 -17.18 -8.51
N GLU A 13 9.49 -16.97 -7.81
CA GLU A 13 10.77 -17.65 -8.04
C GLU A 13 10.64 -19.16 -7.77
N THR A 14 9.91 -19.55 -6.74
CA THR A 14 9.61 -20.97 -6.45
C THR A 14 8.74 -21.58 -7.55
N GLU A 15 7.69 -20.87 -8.02
CA GLU A 15 6.86 -21.31 -9.17
C GLU A 15 7.70 -21.51 -10.44
N TYR A 16 8.69 -20.66 -10.68
CA TYR A 16 9.63 -20.80 -11.80
C TYR A 16 10.51 -22.05 -11.67
N LEU A 17 11.02 -22.33 -10.46
CA LEU A 17 11.78 -23.55 -10.20
C LEU A 17 10.93 -24.82 -10.42
N ILE A 18 9.67 -24.79 -9.99
CA ILE A 18 8.71 -25.88 -10.25
C ILE A 18 8.47 -26.06 -11.76
N ALA A 19 8.30 -24.94 -12.49
CA ALA A 19 8.16 -24.99 -13.95
C ALA A 19 9.38 -25.59 -14.62
N LYS A 20 10.61 -25.27 -14.17
CA LYS A 20 11.84 -25.92 -14.65
C LYS A 20 11.89 -27.42 -14.36
N LYS A 21 11.41 -27.83 -13.17
CA LYS A 21 11.35 -29.26 -12.84
C LYS A 21 10.38 -30.04 -13.71
N SER A 22 9.41 -29.38 -14.39
CA SER A 22 8.49 -30.06 -15.31
C SER A 22 9.13 -30.64 -16.57
N TYR A 23 10.42 -30.37 -16.82
CA TYR A 23 11.19 -31.06 -17.86
C TYR A 23 11.61 -32.48 -17.46
N PHE A 24 11.63 -32.79 -16.17
CA PHE A 24 12.00 -34.12 -15.69
C PHE A 24 10.79 -35.07 -15.70
N PRO A 25 10.99 -36.36 -15.92
CA PRO A 25 9.93 -37.35 -15.84
C PRO A 25 9.39 -37.44 -14.40
N LYS A 26 8.09 -37.66 -14.28
CA LYS A 26 7.43 -37.93 -13.00
C LYS A 26 7.29 -39.43 -12.84
N PHE A 27 7.84 -39.98 -11.76
CA PHE A 27 7.65 -41.39 -11.40
C PHE A 27 6.50 -41.49 -10.39
N PHE A 28 5.68 -42.53 -10.54
CA PHE A 28 4.61 -42.84 -9.59
C PHE A 28 4.56 -44.33 -9.31
N ILE A 29 4.18 -44.69 -8.11
CA ILE A 29 3.93 -46.04 -7.65
C ILE A 29 2.52 -46.04 -7.10
N THR A 30 1.68 -46.94 -7.59
CA THR A 30 0.32 -47.17 -7.12
C THR A 30 0.18 -48.58 -6.62
N ALA A 31 -0.19 -48.74 -5.36
CA ALA A 31 -0.56 -50.01 -4.79
C ALA A 31 -2.08 -50.03 -4.56
N ALA A 32 -2.74 -51.05 -5.03
CA ALA A 32 -4.16 -51.23 -4.81
C ALA A 32 -4.44 -52.67 -4.31
N TYR A 33 -5.28 -52.74 -3.28
CA TYR A 33 -5.81 -53.98 -2.74
C TYR A 33 -7.31 -53.97 -2.90
N GLY A 34 -7.83 -55.02 -3.52
CA GLY A 34 -9.26 -55.20 -3.72
C GLY A 34 -9.73 -56.47 -3.04
N GLN A 35 -10.48 -56.31 -1.96
CA GLN A 35 -11.18 -57.41 -1.32
C GLN A 35 -12.38 -57.84 -2.19
N ARG A 36 -12.53 -59.12 -2.44
CA ARG A 36 -13.64 -59.65 -3.23
C ARG A 36 -14.52 -60.53 -2.35
N ASP A 37 -15.78 -60.18 -2.20
CA ASP A 37 -16.76 -61.00 -1.51
C ASP A 37 -17.06 -62.28 -2.31
N ASP A 38 -17.31 -63.35 -1.58
CA ASP A 38 -17.73 -64.63 -2.14
C ASP A 38 -19.07 -64.44 -2.87
N GLY A 39 -19.14 -64.92 -4.12
CA GLY A 39 -20.37 -64.79 -4.91
C GLY A 39 -21.45 -65.74 -4.45
N LEU A 40 -22.71 -65.46 -4.79
CA LEU A 40 -23.92 -66.21 -4.48
C LEU A 40 -23.89 -67.73 -4.81
N LYS A 41 -22.80 -68.28 -5.32
CA LYS A 41 -22.59 -69.67 -5.70
C LYS A 41 -21.23 -70.20 -5.19
N ASP A 42 -21.01 -70.26 -3.90
CA ASP A 42 -19.91 -70.99 -3.22
C ASP A 42 -18.54 -71.01 -3.97
N LYS A 43 -18.19 -69.93 -4.69
CA LYS A 43 -16.87 -69.81 -5.29
C LYS A 43 -16.09 -68.78 -4.48
N HIS A 44 -15.18 -69.24 -3.66
CA HIS A 44 -14.18 -68.47 -2.98
C HIS A 44 -13.40 -67.65 -4.03
N ARG A 45 -13.49 -66.28 -3.98
CA ARG A 45 -12.77 -65.38 -4.86
C ARG A 45 -11.57 -64.83 -4.13
N SER A 46 -10.38 -65.15 -4.63
CA SER A 46 -9.15 -64.56 -4.07
C SER A 46 -9.12 -63.04 -4.19
N ASP A 47 -8.67 -62.41 -3.13
CA ASP A 47 -8.41 -60.95 -3.13
C ASP A 47 -7.39 -60.57 -4.19
N LEU A 48 -7.51 -59.37 -4.72
CA LEU A 48 -6.62 -58.85 -5.74
C LEU A 48 -5.66 -57.86 -5.13
N MET A 49 -4.37 -58.09 -5.30
CA MET A 49 -3.32 -57.08 -4.99
C MET A 49 -2.63 -56.70 -6.26
N SER A 50 -2.54 -55.37 -6.54
CA SER A 50 -1.83 -54.85 -7.70
C SER A 50 -0.82 -53.79 -7.30
N LEU A 51 0.34 -53.84 -7.91
CA LEU A 51 1.40 -52.82 -7.82
C LEU A 51 1.72 -52.33 -9.21
N LEU A 52 1.50 -51.02 -9.42
CA LEU A 52 1.81 -50.33 -10.69
C LEU A 52 2.94 -49.36 -10.48
N VAL A 53 3.98 -49.45 -11.31
CA VAL A 53 5.05 -48.49 -11.37
C VAL A 53 5.00 -47.84 -12.74
N GLY A 54 5.00 -46.50 -12.80
CA GLY A 54 4.93 -45.78 -14.08
C GLY A 54 5.79 -44.51 -14.08
N ALA A 55 6.05 -44.04 -15.27
CA ALA A 55 6.75 -42.78 -15.50
C ALA A 55 6.00 -41.94 -16.53
N ASP A 56 5.75 -40.66 -16.22
CA ASP A 56 5.20 -39.67 -17.15
C ASP A 56 6.36 -38.87 -17.74
N ILE A 57 6.68 -39.14 -19.01
CA ILE A 57 7.82 -38.53 -19.72
C ILE A 57 7.30 -37.42 -20.64
N PRO A 58 7.72 -36.14 -20.44
CA PRO A 58 7.28 -35.01 -21.26
C PRO A 58 7.95 -34.99 -22.62
N ILE A 59 7.41 -35.74 -23.58
CA ILE A 59 7.98 -35.88 -24.96
C ILE A 59 7.85 -34.55 -25.74
N TRP A 60 6.79 -33.75 -25.49
CA TRP A 60 6.49 -32.53 -26.22
C TRP A 60 6.90 -31.27 -25.45
N SER A 61 8.10 -31.24 -24.89
CA SER A 61 8.57 -30.14 -23.99
C SER A 61 8.61 -28.76 -24.65
N LYS A 62 8.87 -28.68 -25.98
CA LYS A 62 9.03 -27.40 -26.68
C LYS A 62 7.80 -26.50 -26.64
N ASN A 63 6.61 -27.05 -26.73
CA ASN A 63 5.38 -26.24 -26.82
C ASN A 63 4.69 -25.96 -25.46
N LYS A 64 4.84 -26.82 -24.46
CA LYS A 64 4.17 -26.70 -23.20
C LYS A 64 5.11 -26.19 -22.09
N GLN A 65 6.20 -26.90 -21.85
CA GLN A 65 7.16 -26.60 -20.79
C GLN A 65 7.92 -25.30 -21.03
N ASN A 66 8.41 -25.06 -22.27
CA ASN A 66 9.12 -23.83 -22.60
C ASN A 66 8.24 -22.60 -22.42
N LYS A 67 6.98 -22.67 -22.87
CA LYS A 67 6.02 -21.56 -22.67
C LYS A 67 5.69 -21.34 -21.18
N LYS A 68 5.58 -22.44 -20.41
CA LYS A 68 5.33 -22.34 -18.96
C LYS A 68 6.49 -21.70 -18.21
N VAL A 69 7.73 -22.05 -18.55
CA VAL A 69 8.94 -21.43 -17.97
C VAL A 69 9.02 -19.96 -18.35
N ALA A 70 8.78 -19.60 -19.62
CA ALA A 70 8.75 -18.21 -20.05
C ALA A 70 7.66 -17.40 -19.35
N GLU A 71 6.45 -17.95 -19.20
CA GLU A 71 5.35 -17.34 -18.45
C GLU A 71 5.74 -17.04 -17.00
N THR A 72 6.30 -18.03 -16.29
CA THR A 72 6.70 -17.84 -14.90
C THR A 72 7.84 -16.85 -14.74
N GLN A 73 8.76 -16.75 -15.71
CA GLN A 73 9.80 -15.74 -15.73
C GLN A 73 9.24 -14.33 -15.89
N ILE A 74 8.24 -14.14 -16.77
CA ILE A 74 7.54 -12.86 -16.91
C ILE A 74 6.81 -12.49 -15.63
N ARG A 75 6.20 -13.45 -14.92
CA ARG A 75 5.54 -13.23 -13.64
C ARG A 75 6.50 -12.75 -12.55
N ILE A 76 7.76 -13.22 -12.54
CA ILE A 76 8.80 -12.69 -11.63
C ILE A 76 9.10 -11.22 -11.99
N MET A 77 9.27 -10.91 -13.28
CA MET A 77 9.52 -9.52 -13.72
C MET A 77 8.35 -8.60 -13.33
N GLN A 78 7.12 -9.06 -13.51
CA GLN A 78 5.92 -8.33 -13.09
C GLN A 78 5.93 -8.05 -11.58
N ALA A 79 6.21 -9.06 -10.75
CA ALA A 79 6.27 -8.89 -9.30
C ALA A 79 7.38 -7.92 -8.87
N LYS A 80 8.55 -7.95 -9.54
CA LYS A 80 9.64 -6.99 -9.31
C LYS A 80 9.27 -5.56 -9.72
N ALA A 81 8.58 -5.41 -10.86
CA ALA A 81 8.08 -4.11 -11.30
C ALA A 81 7.03 -3.53 -10.32
N GLN A 82 6.15 -4.36 -9.77
CA GLN A 82 5.20 -3.96 -8.73
C GLN A 82 5.90 -3.50 -7.45
N LEU A 83 6.97 -4.18 -7.02
CA LEU A 83 7.78 -3.75 -5.88
C LEU A 83 8.40 -2.38 -6.14
N GLN A 84 9.00 -2.18 -7.33
CA GLN A 84 9.60 -0.89 -7.70
C GLN A 84 8.58 0.23 -7.76
N SER A 85 7.40 -0.01 -8.35
CA SER A 85 6.30 0.97 -8.36
C SER A 85 5.89 1.36 -6.95
N MET A 86 5.71 0.38 -6.05
CA MET A 86 5.35 0.65 -4.66
C MET A 86 6.43 1.46 -3.92
N GLN A 87 7.72 1.19 -4.18
CA GLN A 87 8.82 1.97 -3.60
C GLN A 87 8.78 3.43 -4.08
N ASN A 88 8.53 3.63 -5.37
CA ASN A 88 8.41 4.97 -5.95
C ASN A 88 7.20 5.71 -5.36
N ASP A 89 6.05 5.04 -5.21
CA ASP A 89 4.85 5.63 -4.62
C ASP A 89 5.05 6.04 -3.16
N ILE A 90 5.73 5.20 -2.37
CA ILE A 90 6.07 5.54 -0.97
C ILE A 90 7.02 6.72 -0.92
N SER A 91 8.06 6.74 -1.77
CA SER A 91 9.02 7.84 -1.83
C SER A 91 8.36 9.17 -2.25
N PHE A 92 7.45 9.10 -3.23
CA PHE A 92 6.67 10.26 -3.65
C PHE A 92 5.80 10.80 -2.51
N LYS A 93 5.01 9.92 -1.85
CA LYS A 93 4.15 10.32 -0.73
C LYS A 93 4.93 10.91 0.42
N LEU A 94 6.08 10.32 0.75
CA LEU A 94 6.96 10.81 1.80
C LEU A 94 7.44 12.24 1.51
N ASN A 95 7.94 12.49 0.30
CA ASN A 95 8.42 13.80 -0.09
C ASN A 95 7.29 14.85 -0.14
N ASP A 96 6.11 14.47 -0.63
CA ASP A 96 4.94 15.34 -0.67
C ASP A 96 4.49 15.74 0.74
N LEU A 97 4.40 14.77 1.68
CA LEU A 97 4.05 15.04 3.06
C LEU A 97 5.07 15.91 3.78
N LEU A 98 6.37 15.65 3.58
CA LEU A 98 7.43 16.49 4.17
C LEU A 98 7.36 17.94 3.66
N ALA A 99 7.10 18.13 2.37
CA ALA A 99 6.93 19.46 1.80
C ALA A 99 5.69 20.19 2.35
N LYS A 100 4.58 19.48 2.52
CA LYS A 100 3.36 20.03 3.13
C LYS A 100 3.58 20.42 4.59
N ILE A 101 4.16 19.52 5.39
CA ILE A 101 4.47 19.77 6.80
C ILE A 101 5.33 21.05 6.92
N LYS A 102 6.43 21.11 6.18
CA LYS A 102 7.31 22.29 6.20
C LYS A 102 6.56 23.58 5.86
N LYS A 103 5.75 23.57 4.80
CA LYS A 103 4.93 24.73 4.41
C LYS A 103 3.97 25.14 5.52
N GLU A 104 3.31 24.18 6.17
CA GLU A 104 2.34 24.47 7.21
C GLU A 104 2.99 24.95 8.50
N GLU A 105 4.17 24.42 8.86
CA GLU A 105 4.99 24.97 9.96
C GLU A 105 5.36 26.44 9.70
N GLU A 106 5.83 26.77 8.52
CA GLU A 106 6.15 28.15 8.12
C GLU A 106 4.90 29.04 8.18
N LEU A 107 3.72 28.54 7.74
CA LEU A 107 2.47 29.28 7.82
C LEU A 107 1.99 29.50 9.27
N VAL A 108 2.12 28.51 10.14
CA VAL A 108 1.78 28.67 11.58
C VAL A 108 2.61 29.77 12.20
N VAL A 109 3.92 29.80 11.95
CA VAL A 109 4.82 30.85 12.44
C VAL A 109 4.40 32.21 11.87
N LEU A 110 4.14 32.29 10.56
CA LEU A 110 3.72 33.53 9.89
C LEU A 110 2.43 34.09 10.47
N TYR A 111 1.41 33.25 10.69
CA TYR A 111 0.15 33.70 11.28
C TYR A 111 0.34 34.15 12.73
N LYS A 112 1.09 33.39 13.55
CA LYS A 112 1.26 33.71 14.97
C LYS A 112 2.13 34.93 15.23
N GLU A 113 3.21 35.08 14.45
CA GLU A 113 4.24 36.08 14.75
C GLU A 113 4.08 37.38 13.97
N GLN A 114 3.35 37.35 12.84
CA GLN A 114 3.22 38.52 11.97
C GLN A 114 1.76 38.87 11.68
N ILE A 115 0.99 38.01 11.01
CA ILE A 115 -0.33 38.38 10.47
C ILE A 115 -1.32 38.74 11.59
N ILE A 116 -1.45 37.93 12.63
CA ILE A 116 -2.41 38.16 13.71
C ILE A 116 -2.02 39.38 14.55
N PRO A 117 -0.76 39.56 14.98
CA PRO A 117 -0.34 40.78 15.68
C PRO A 117 -0.56 42.05 14.86
N GLU A 118 -0.23 42.08 13.56
CA GLU A 118 -0.46 43.22 12.70
C GLU A 118 -1.96 43.53 12.52
N ALA A 119 -2.78 42.48 12.31
CA ALA A 119 -4.23 42.63 12.21
C ALA A 119 -4.85 43.16 13.52
N THR A 120 -4.35 42.70 14.68
CA THR A 120 -4.78 43.20 16.01
C THR A 120 -4.43 44.67 16.16
N GLN A 121 -3.20 45.06 15.82
CA GLN A 121 -2.80 46.48 15.87
C GLN A 121 -3.66 47.34 14.93
N SER A 122 -3.98 46.85 13.71
CA SER A 122 -4.88 47.52 12.79
C SER A 122 -6.28 47.71 13.39
N LEU A 123 -6.82 46.65 14.03
CA LEU A 123 -8.12 46.77 14.72
C LEU A 123 -8.11 47.79 15.86
N ASP A 124 -7.07 47.84 16.67
CA ASP A 124 -6.91 48.82 17.75
C ASP A 124 -6.84 50.27 17.22
N ALA A 125 -6.14 50.45 16.07
CA ALA A 125 -6.08 51.74 15.39
C ALA A 125 -7.46 52.18 14.85
N ASP A 126 -8.18 51.23 14.20
CA ASP A 126 -9.51 51.48 13.66
C ASP A 126 -10.54 51.71 14.79
N MET A 127 -10.44 51.02 15.91
CA MET A 127 -11.27 51.28 17.08
C MET A 127 -11.07 52.73 17.59
N SER A 128 -9.81 53.16 17.69
CA SER A 128 -9.49 54.54 18.11
C SER A 128 -10.00 55.57 17.08
N ALA A 129 -9.89 55.29 15.80
CA ALA A 129 -10.37 56.16 14.72
C ALA A 129 -11.90 56.26 14.70
N TYR A 130 -12.62 55.17 14.99
CA TYR A 130 -14.07 55.12 15.10
C TYR A 130 -14.57 55.97 16.28
N GLN A 131 -13.93 55.85 17.46
CA GLN A 131 -14.28 56.65 18.63
C GLN A 131 -14.23 58.15 18.40
N VAL A 132 -13.36 58.63 17.53
CA VAL A 132 -13.24 60.05 17.15
C VAL A 132 -13.98 60.39 15.85
N GLY A 133 -14.77 59.50 15.31
CA GLY A 133 -15.63 59.71 14.14
C GLY A 133 -14.88 59.80 12.79
N LYS A 134 -13.64 59.28 12.71
CA LYS A 134 -12.81 59.31 11.48
C LYS A 134 -13.15 58.18 10.50
N ILE A 135 -13.69 57.08 10.99
CA ILE A 135 -14.15 55.97 10.19
C ILE A 135 -15.58 55.58 10.59
N ASP A 136 -16.27 54.90 9.69
CA ASP A 136 -17.60 54.37 9.94
C ASP A 136 -17.59 52.98 10.62
N PHE A 137 -18.74 52.58 11.15
CA PHE A 137 -18.90 51.28 11.83
C PHE A 137 -18.64 50.11 10.89
N LEU A 138 -19.00 50.23 9.60
CA LEU A 138 -18.81 49.14 8.62
C LEU A 138 -17.33 48.87 8.41
N THR A 139 -16.50 49.89 8.32
CA THR A 139 -15.04 49.78 8.23
C THR A 139 -14.47 49.03 9.44
N LEU A 140 -14.82 49.44 10.66
CA LEU A 140 -14.40 48.78 11.88
C LEU A 140 -14.84 47.30 11.91
N LEU A 141 -16.08 47.02 11.51
CA LEU A 141 -16.61 45.64 11.45
C LEU A 141 -15.82 44.79 10.43
N ASN A 142 -15.46 45.33 9.29
CA ASN A 142 -14.66 44.63 8.29
C ASN A 142 -13.25 44.26 8.81
N THR A 143 -12.60 45.18 9.56
CA THR A 143 -11.31 44.90 10.19
C THR A 143 -11.43 43.80 11.24
N GLN A 144 -12.47 43.84 12.07
CA GLN A 144 -12.77 42.77 13.06
C GLN A 144 -13.00 41.42 12.37
N MET A 145 -13.77 41.39 11.27
CA MET A 145 -14.01 40.17 10.49
C MET A 145 -12.73 39.62 9.84
N THR A 146 -11.83 40.51 9.44
CA THR A 146 -10.53 40.16 8.86
C THR A 146 -9.65 39.47 9.90
N LEU A 147 -9.53 40.03 11.11
CA LEU A 147 -8.80 39.41 12.22
C LEU A 147 -9.37 38.02 12.55
N LEU A 148 -10.69 37.91 12.70
CA LEU A 148 -11.35 36.64 12.96
C LEU A 148 -11.04 35.57 11.88
N ASN A 149 -11.05 35.99 10.61
CA ASN A 149 -10.69 35.09 9.51
C ASN A 149 -9.23 34.62 9.58
N TYR A 150 -8.30 35.48 10.01
CA TYR A 150 -6.90 35.07 10.20
C TYR A 150 -6.75 34.07 11.36
N GLU A 151 -7.46 34.27 12.46
CA GLU A 151 -7.48 33.33 13.58
C GLU A 151 -8.05 31.97 13.16
N ILE A 152 -9.18 31.95 12.45
CA ILE A 152 -9.75 30.72 11.89
C ILE A 152 -8.76 30.01 10.95
N ASN A 153 -8.08 30.76 10.09
CA ASN A 153 -7.10 30.20 9.17
C ASN A 153 -5.89 29.62 9.91
N LEU A 154 -5.41 30.24 10.99
CA LEU A 154 -4.37 29.67 11.84
C LEU A 154 -4.79 28.30 12.39
N HIS A 155 -6.00 28.17 12.94
CA HIS A 155 -6.50 26.89 13.45
C HIS A 155 -6.67 25.84 12.37
N LYS A 156 -7.04 26.25 11.15
CA LYS A 156 -7.13 25.35 10.00
C LYS A 156 -5.74 24.84 9.59
N VAL A 157 -4.75 25.72 9.44
CA VAL A 157 -3.36 25.33 9.12
C VAL A 157 -2.80 24.40 10.18
N PHE A 158 -3.05 24.68 11.46
CA PHE A 158 -2.62 23.81 12.56
C PHE A 158 -3.27 22.42 12.48
N SER A 159 -4.58 22.36 12.19
CA SER A 159 -5.28 21.08 12.01
C SER A 159 -4.75 20.30 10.79
N ASP A 160 -4.40 20.98 9.69
CA ASP A 160 -3.86 20.34 8.51
C ASP A 160 -2.42 19.85 8.74
N LEU A 161 -1.62 20.57 9.53
CA LEU A 161 -0.30 20.14 10.00
C LEU A 161 -0.38 18.82 10.78
N GLU A 162 -1.29 18.74 11.77
CA GLU A 162 -1.49 17.53 12.58
C GLU A 162 -1.95 16.32 11.72
N LYS A 163 -2.83 16.56 10.74
CA LYS A 163 -3.25 15.52 9.80
C LYS A 163 -2.09 15.00 8.96
N ASN A 164 -1.24 15.89 8.45
CA ASN A 164 -0.08 15.50 7.64
C ASN A 164 0.95 14.73 8.48
N PHE A 165 1.14 15.06 9.75
CA PHE A 165 1.95 14.25 10.66
C PHE A 165 1.35 12.85 10.85
N ALA A 166 0.05 12.74 11.11
CA ALA A 166 -0.61 11.45 11.24
C ALA A 166 -0.51 10.59 9.96
N GLU A 167 -0.65 11.20 8.78
CA GLU A 167 -0.44 10.52 7.50
C GLU A 167 1.01 10.07 7.32
N LEU A 168 1.98 10.87 7.74
CA LEU A 168 3.40 10.53 7.71
C LEU A 168 3.69 9.29 8.56
N GLU A 169 3.13 9.20 9.77
CA GLU A 169 3.23 8.02 10.64
C GLU A 169 2.73 6.75 9.95
N VAL A 170 1.59 6.85 9.23
CA VAL A 170 1.02 5.72 8.46
C VAL A 170 1.97 5.29 7.34
N VAL A 171 2.55 6.24 6.59
CA VAL A 171 3.47 5.94 5.48
C VAL A 171 4.77 5.31 6.00
N VAL A 172 5.32 5.81 7.10
CA VAL A 172 6.55 5.29 7.73
C VAL A 172 6.28 3.98 8.46
N GLY A 173 5.04 3.75 8.90
CA GLY A 173 4.64 2.56 9.66
C GLY A 173 5.21 2.53 11.07
N LYS A 174 5.54 3.70 11.63
CA LYS A 174 6.09 3.87 12.97
C LYS A 174 5.56 5.18 13.56
N ARG A 175 5.19 5.15 14.85
CA ARG A 175 4.82 6.34 15.58
C ARG A 175 6.02 7.27 15.71
N ILE A 176 5.85 8.55 15.38
CA ILE A 176 6.93 9.56 15.36
C ILE A 176 6.86 10.41 16.63
N PHE A 177 5.66 10.55 17.23
CA PHE A 177 5.40 11.31 18.45
C PHE A 177 4.74 10.44 19.52
#